data_331fee4d6fa9d6916d163f65ae968593
#
_entry.id   331fee4d6fa9d6916d163f65ae968593
#
_cell.length_a   1.000
_cell.length_b   1.000
_cell.length_c   1.000
_cell.angle_alpha   90.00
_cell.angle_beta   90.00
_cell.angle_gamma   90.00
#
_symmetry.space_group_name_H-M   'P 1'
#
loop_
_entity.id
_entity.type
_entity.pdbx_description
1 polymer ?
#
loop_
_entity_poly.entity_id
_entity_poly.type
_entity_poly.pdbx_seq_one_letter_code
_entity_poly.pdbx_strand_id
1 'polypeptide(L)'
;MVSASDLDTALWDLAWAGYVTSDSWAPLRARAGARAAHRPRPVSLSRRRRGLRGFPSFAQPGTGARGDPTLAGRWSLLPREPASDTARALALVEGLLDRYGIVTRGAAVAEDVPGGFPALQPIFRSMEDAGQILRGRFVEGLGASQFAERATVDRLRELAGRRTTDPTPVALSAADPANPFGTILPWPSHPSAMRPTRRGGAFVVIAGGHLVLYLTQGGRTLLTYIDADDPAHAGMLGASLASLAATLRREKHLMFTLETVNERPVRTTSLDTALRACGFSLVPKGLSWHQ
;
A
#
# COMPACT_ATOMS: atom_id res chain seq x y z
N MET A 1 -41.00 9.43 -7.28
CA MET A 1 -39.79 10.18 -7.71
C MET A 1 -38.64 9.61 -6.91
N VAL A 2 -37.62 9.02 -7.54
CA VAL A 2 -36.46 8.46 -6.85
C VAL A 2 -35.63 9.64 -6.33
N SER A 3 -35.20 9.61 -5.06
CA SER A 3 -34.34 10.67 -4.51
C SER A 3 -32.91 10.52 -5.05
N ALA A 4 -32.12 11.62 -5.03
CA ALA A 4 -30.72 11.58 -5.41
C ALA A 4 -29.91 10.64 -4.49
N SER A 5 -30.30 10.56 -3.21
CA SER A 5 -29.68 9.64 -2.24
C SER A 5 -29.96 8.17 -2.56
N ASP A 6 -31.17 7.84 -3.00
CA ASP A 6 -31.53 6.47 -3.36
C ASP A 6 -30.78 6.04 -4.63
N LEU A 7 -30.62 6.96 -5.59
CA LEU A 7 -29.85 6.72 -6.79
C LEU A 7 -28.37 6.48 -6.48
N ASP A 8 -27.76 7.32 -5.60
CA ASP A 8 -26.36 7.14 -5.16
C ASP A 8 -26.18 5.76 -4.53
N THR A 9 -27.04 5.40 -3.57
CA THR A 9 -26.98 4.11 -2.90
C THR A 9 -27.10 2.95 -3.88
N ALA A 10 -28.12 2.96 -4.74
CA ALA A 10 -28.34 1.89 -5.70
C ALA A 10 -27.19 1.75 -6.71
N LEU A 11 -26.64 2.87 -7.19
CA LEU A 11 -25.53 2.85 -8.15
C LEU A 11 -24.26 2.27 -7.51
N TRP A 12 -23.98 2.63 -6.25
CA TRP A 12 -22.82 2.09 -5.56
C TRP A 12 -23.00 0.62 -5.16
N ASP A 13 -24.20 0.19 -4.80
CA ASP A 13 -24.48 -1.22 -4.55
C ASP A 13 -24.22 -2.05 -5.81
N LEU A 14 -24.67 -1.55 -6.98
CA LEU A 14 -24.36 -2.17 -8.27
C LEU A 14 -22.88 -2.15 -8.61
N ALA A 15 -22.16 -1.06 -8.27
CA ALA A 15 -20.71 -0.96 -8.48
C ALA A 15 -19.94 -1.96 -7.61
N TRP A 16 -20.27 -2.06 -6.31
CA TRP A 16 -19.64 -3.03 -5.41
C TRP A 16 -19.98 -4.48 -5.76
N ALA A 17 -21.17 -4.71 -6.31
CA ALA A 17 -21.55 -6.00 -6.85
C ALA A 17 -20.94 -6.31 -8.23
N GLY A 18 -20.16 -5.37 -8.82
CA GLY A 18 -19.49 -5.53 -10.09
C GLY A 18 -20.43 -5.54 -11.31
N TYR A 19 -21.57 -4.84 -11.24
CA TYR A 19 -22.48 -4.71 -12.38
C TYR A 19 -22.21 -3.47 -13.22
N VAL A 20 -21.70 -2.41 -12.59
CA VAL A 20 -21.44 -1.14 -13.26
C VAL A 20 -20.03 -0.62 -12.94
N THR A 21 -19.50 0.19 -13.82
CA THR A 21 -18.23 0.89 -13.63
C THR A 21 -18.35 2.35 -14.07
N SER A 22 -17.51 3.23 -13.53
CA SER A 22 -17.40 4.62 -13.97
C SER A 22 -16.18 4.80 -14.88
N ASP A 23 -16.30 5.71 -15.86
CA ASP A 23 -15.20 6.10 -16.75
C ASP A 23 -14.10 6.93 -16.04
N SER A 24 -14.29 7.25 -14.77
CA SER A 24 -13.33 8.04 -13.98
C SER A 24 -13.21 7.54 -12.54
N TRP A 25 -12.08 7.85 -11.92
CA TRP A 25 -11.84 7.57 -10.49
C TRP A 25 -12.42 8.65 -9.56
N ALA A 26 -13.06 9.67 -10.09
CA ALA A 26 -13.57 10.79 -9.31
C ALA A 26 -14.65 10.34 -8.28
N PRO A 27 -15.64 9.51 -8.65
CA PRO A 27 -16.64 9.01 -7.71
C PRO A 27 -16.02 8.21 -6.56
N LEU A 28 -15.10 7.30 -6.88
CA LEU A 28 -14.44 6.46 -5.88
C LEU A 28 -13.61 7.30 -4.90
N ARG A 29 -12.87 8.30 -5.40
CA ARG A 29 -12.12 9.24 -4.55
C ARG A 29 -13.03 10.07 -3.65
N ALA A 30 -14.17 10.52 -4.17
CA ALA A 30 -15.14 11.27 -3.39
C ALA A 30 -15.71 10.41 -2.25
N ARG A 31 -16.06 9.14 -2.53
CA ARG A 31 -16.62 8.21 -1.55
C ARG A 31 -15.57 7.70 -0.55
N ALA A 32 -14.34 7.48 -0.96
CA ALA A 32 -13.25 7.05 -0.08
C ALA A 32 -12.86 8.10 0.97
N GLY A 33 -13.58 9.24 1.04
CA GLY A 33 -13.32 10.28 2.02
C GLY A 33 -11.97 10.95 1.80
N ALA A 34 -11.45 10.95 0.57
CA ALA A 34 -10.46 11.91 0.15
C ALA A 34 -11.12 13.29 0.31
N ARG A 35 -11.26 13.73 1.58
CA ARG A 35 -11.54 15.11 1.90
C ARG A 35 -10.60 15.88 1.03
N ALA A 36 -11.15 16.61 0.07
CA ALA A 36 -10.44 17.52 -0.79
C ALA A 36 -9.56 18.42 0.08
N ALA A 37 -8.35 17.96 0.36
CA ALA A 37 -7.24 18.81 0.69
C ALA A 37 -6.87 19.52 -0.61
N HIS A 38 -7.78 20.27 -1.13
CA HIS A 38 -7.65 21.40 -2.02
C HIS A 38 -9.04 21.78 -2.56
N ARG A 39 -9.81 22.48 -1.73
CA ARG A 39 -10.69 23.49 -2.33
C ARG A 39 -9.74 24.51 -2.96
N PRO A 40 -9.76 24.71 -4.27
CA PRO A 40 -9.16 25.89 -4.83
C PRO A 40 -9.85 27.06 -4.11
N ARG A 41 -9.11 27.81 -3.32
CA ARG A 41 -9.56 29.10 -2.83
C ARG A 41 -10.04 29.85 -4.07
N PRO A 42 -11.29 30.35 -4.10
CA PRO A 42 -11.69 31.22 -5.20
C PRO A 42 -10.70 32.38 -5.17
N VAL A 43 -9.84 32.46 -6.17
CA VAL A 43 -9.03 33.65 -6.39
C VAL A 43 -10.02 34.73 -6.68
N SER A 44 -10.25 35.61 -5.71
CA SER A 44 -10.99 36.84 -5.93
C SER A 44 -10.15 37.66 -6.90
N LEU A 45 -10.49 37.55 -8.17
CA LEU A 45 -10.00 38.50 -9.18
C LEU A 45 -10.54 39.87 -8.79
N SER A 46 -9.75 40.60 -7.99
CA SER A 46 -9.99 42.01 -7.75
C SER A 46 -10.10 42.72 -9.09
N ARG A 47 -11.26 43.33 -9.28
CA ARG A 47 -11.56 44.22 -10.40
C ARG A 47 -10.42 45.23 -10.59
N ARG A 48 -9.65 45.07 -11.63
CA ARG A 48 -9.00 46.18 -12.36
C ARG A 48 -8.42 45.62 -13.66
N ARG A 49 -9.24 45.64 -14.72
CA ARG A 49 -8.79 45.99 -16.08
C ARG A 49 -9.99 46.46 -16.90
N ARG A 50 -10.02 47.74 -17.13
CA ARG A 50 -10.78 48.38 -18.18
C ARG A 50 -10.25 47.94 -19.54
N GLY A 51 -11.15 47.53 -20.43
CA GLY A 51 -11.06 47.75 -21.88
C GLY A 51 -10.16 46.78 -22.64
N LEU A 52 -10.77 45.77 -23.25
CA LEU A 52 -10.57 45.50 -24.69
C LEU A 52 -11.78 44.68 -25.19
N ARG A 53 -12.39 45.23 -26.23
CA ARG A 53 -13.54 44.66 -26.93
C ARG A 53 -13.10 43.41 -27.71
N GLY A 54 -13.92 42.37 -27.66
CA GLY A 54 -14.23 41.50 -28.78
C GLY A 54 -13.34 40.29 -29.02
N PHE A 55 -13.66 39.17 -28.37
CA PHE A 55 -13.68 37.84 -29.01
C PHE A 55 -14.78 37.02 -28.33
N PRO A 56 -15.61 36.29 -29.08
CA PRO A 56 -16.60 35.44 -28.49
C PRO A 56 -15.90 34.28 -27.73
N SER A 57 -16.00 34.32 -26.42
CA SER A 57 -15.65 33.19 -25.58
C SER A 57 -16.54 32.03 -25.97
N PHE A 58 -15.96 30.96 -26.48
CA PHE A 58 -16.66 29.68 -26.58
C PHE A 58 -17.07 29.29 -25.15
N ALA A 59 -18.34 29.48 -24.88
CA ALA A 59 -18.93 29.03 -23.63
C ALA A 59 -18.69 27.54 -23.50
N GLN A 60 -17.94 27.13 -22.45
CA GLN A 60 -17.95 25.78 -21.99
C GLN A 60 -19.40 25.42 -21.61
N PRO A 61 -19.94 24.33 -22.12
CA PRO A 61 -21.30 23.95 -21.77
C PRO A 61 -21.35 23.58 -20.29
N GLY A 62 -22.18 24.34 -19.55
CA GLY A 62 -22.89 23.85 -18.39
C GLY A 62 -22.15 23.69 -17.09
N THR A 63 -21.96 24.80 -16.34
CA THR A 63 -22.04 24.74 -14.88
C THR A 63 -23.54 24.67 -14.46
N GLY A 64 -24.23 23.65 -14.96
CA GLY A 64 -25.54 23.26 -14.44
C GLY A 64 -25.34 22.35 -13.24
N ALA A 65 -26.03 22.67 -12.15
CA ALA A 65 -26.21 21.90 -10.92
C ALA A 65 -24.94 21.13 -10.46
N ARG A 66 -24.37 21.53 -9.35
CA ARG A 66 -23.33 20.74 -8.66
C ARG A 66 -23.92 19.38 -8.30
N GLY A 67 -23.83 18.43 -9.23
CA GLY A 67 -24.15 17.04 -8.98
C GLY A 67 -23.26 16.50 -7.87
N ASP A 68 -23.77 15.52 -7.16
CA ASP A 68 -23.00 14.84 -6.12
C ASP A 68 -21.71 14.30 -6.74
N PRO A 69 -20.53 14.64 -6.20
CA PRO A 69 -19.25 14.18 -6.73
C PRO A 69 -19.10 12.64 -6.68
N THR A 70 -19.91 11.95 -5.87
CA THR A 70 -19.97 10.49 -5.81
C THR A 70 -20.66 9.86 -7.02
N LEU A 71 -21.42 10.66 -7.80
CA LEU A 71 -22.08 10.26 -9.03
C LEU A 71 -21.39 10.77 -10.29
N ALA A 72 -20.24 11.45 -10.16
CA ALA A 72 -19.53 12.07 -11.28
C ALA A 72 -19.08 11.04 -12.32
N GLY A 73 -18.96 11.49 -13.59
CA GLY A 73 -18.54 10.64 -14.71
C GLY A 73 -19.70 9.93 -15.39
N ARG A 74 -19.37 9.08 -16.36
CA ARG A 74 -20.32 8.22 -17.06
C ARG A 74 -20.22 6.81 -16.49
N TRP A 75 -21.37 6.26 -16.19
CA TRP A 75 -21.50 4.91 -15.67
C TRP A 75 -21.97 3.96 -16.76
N SER A 76 -21.34 2.80 -16.85
CA SER A 76 -21.64 1.78 -17.86
C SER A 76 -21.84 0.43 -17.19
N LEU A 77 -22.72 -0.38 -17.77
CA LEU A 77 -22.84 -1.78 -17.37
C LEU A 77 -21.56 -2.53 -17.72
N LEU A 78 -21.11 -3.37 -16.80
CA LEU A 78 -20.04 -4.34 -17.07
C LEU A 78 -20.66 -5.56 -17.79
N PRO A 79 -20.09 -5.98 -18.92
CA PRO A 79 -20.49 -7.23 -19.53
C PRO A 79 -20.22 -8.39 -18.55
N ARG A 80 -21.22 -9.21 -18.32
CA ARG A 80 -21.12 -10.40 -17.47
C ARG A 80 -21.40 -11.63 -18.31
N GLU A 81 -20.41 -12.48 -18.41
CA GLU A 81 -20.62 -13.84 -18.85
C GLU A 81 -20.93 -14.72 -17.62
N PRO A 82 -21.96 -15.57 -17.67
CA PRO A 82 -22.23 -16.50 -16.60
C PRO A 82 -21.05 -17.47 -16.46
N ALA A 83 -20.29 -17.35 -15.39
CA ALA A 83 -19.24 -18.30 -15.06
C ALA A 83 -19.74 -19.30 -14.02
N SER A 84 -19.39 -20.58 -14.15
CA SER A 84 -19.66 -21.58 -13.12
C SER A 84 -18.86 -21.25 -11.85
N ASP A 85 -19.33 -21.76 -10.72
CA ASP A 85 -18.62 -21.57 -9.45
C ASP A 85 -17.22 -22.17 -9.50
N THR A 86 -17.02 -23.28 -10.20
CA THR A 86 -15.71 -23.88 -10.44
C THR A 86 -14.80 -22.96 -11.25
N ALA A 87 -15.31 -22.33 -12.32
CA ALA A 87 -14.53 -21.39 -13.13
C ALA A 87 -14.12 -20.15 -12.31
N ARG A 88 -15.02 -19.65 -11.45
CA ARG A 88 -14.70 -18.55 -10.53
C ARG A 88 -13.63 -18.93 -9.50
N ALA A 89 -13.78 -20.12 -8.90
CA ALA A 89 -12.83 -20.62 -7.92
C ALA A 89 -11.44 -20.85 -8.57
N LEU A 90 -11.39 -21.36 -9.79
CA LEU A 90 -10.14 -21.52 -10.56
C LEU A 90 -9.49 -20.17 -10.81
N ALA A 91 -10.22 -19.19 -11.32
CA ALA A 91 -9.70 -17.84 -11.56
C ALA A 91 -9.20 -17.16 -10.27
N LEU A 92 -9.86 -17.39 -9.12
CA LEU A 92 -9.39 -16.92 -7.83
C LEU A 92 -8.07 -17.59 -7.42
N VAL A 93 -7.95 -18.92 -7.59
CA VAL A 93 -6.72 -19.65 -7.27
C VAL A 93 -5.56 -19.20 -8.16
N GLU A 94 -5.77 -19.08 -9.47
CA GLU A 94 -4.78 -18.59 -10.43
C GLU A 94 -4.34 -17.16 -10.06
N GLY A 95 -5.30 -16.27 -9.77
CA GLY A 95 -5.00 -14.91 -9.34
C GLY A 95 -4.25 -14.84 -8.01
N LEU A 96 -4.50 -15.74 -7.05
CA LEU A 96 -3.73 -15.82 -5.81
C LEU A 96 -2.31 -16.33 -6.07
N LEU A 97 -2.15 -17.34 -6.92
CA LEU A 97 -0.83 -17.87 -7.29
C LEU A 97 0.02 -16.81 -7.98
N ASP A 98 -0.57 -16.06 -8.91
CA ASP A 98 0.10 -14.97 -9.64
C ASP A 98 0.54 -13.84 -8.69
N ARG A 99 -0.34 -13.40 -7.77
CA ARG A 99 -0.03 -12.30 -6.86
C ARG A 99 0.94 -12.66 -5.74
N TYR A 100 0.79 -13.84 -5.16
CA TYR A 100 1.54 -14.23 -3.97
C TYR A 100 2.69 -15.18 -4.26
N GLY A 101 2.68 -15.84 -5.41
CA GLY A 101 3.63 -16.90 -5.75
C GLY A 101 3.46 -18.15 -4.88
N ILE A 102 3.39 -17.97 -3.55
CA ILE A 102 3.11 -19.03 -2.57
C ILE A 102 1.80 -18.72 -1.87
N VAL A 103 0.79 -19.52 -2.11
CA VAL A 103 -0.53 -19.33 -1.52
C VAL A 103 -0.65 -20.10 -0.23
N THR A 104 -1.08 -19.39 0.80
CA THR A 104 -1.32 -19.91 2.15
C THR A 104 -2.75 -19.56 2.59
N ARG A 105 -3.18 -20.10 3.72
CA ARG A 105 -4.43 -19.66 4.35
C ARG A 105 -4.47 -18.14 4.57
N GLY A 106 -3.32 -17.54 4.91
CA GLY A 106 -3.19 -16.10 5.13
C GLY A 106 -3.52 -15.27 3.88
N ALA A 107 -3.17 -15.75 2.69
CA ALA A 107 -3.51 -15.07 1.44
C ALA A 107 -5.03 -15.03 1.21
N ALA A 108 -5.72 -16.14 1.44
CA ALA A 108 -7.18 -16.19 1.31
C ALA A 108 -7.90 -15.29 2.33
N VAL A 109 -7.37 -15.16 3.54
CA VAL A 109 -7.88 -14.25 4.57
C VAL A 109 -7.61 -12.80 4.19
N ALA A 110 -6.41 -12.48 3.70
CA ALA A 110 -6.03 -11.12 3.31
C ALA A 110 -6.89 -10.57 2.17
N GLU A 111 -7.42 -11.44 1.31
CA GLU A 111 -8.29 -11.07 0.17
C GLU A 111 -9.78 -11.32 0.43
N ASP A 112 -10.14 -11.63 1.66
CA ASP A 112 -11.55 -11.90 2.04
C ASP A 112 -12.26 -12.86 1.08
N VAL A 113 -11.57 -13.95 0.73
CA VAL A 113 -12.10 -14.95 -0.23
C VAL A 113 -13.39 -15.55 0.31
N PRO A 114 -14.50 -15.53 -0.46
CA PRO A 114 -15.75 -16.13 -0.06
C PRO A 114 -15.60 -17.62 0.30
N GLY A 115 -16.02 -18.01 1.51
CA GLY A 115 -15.81 -19.37 2.05
C GLY A 115 -14.38 -19.66 2.49
N GLY A 116 -13.49 -18.66 2.39
CA GLY A 116 -12.11 -18.73 2.83
C GLY A 116 -11.26 -19.78 2.10
N PHE A 117 -10.12 -20.09 2.66
CA PHE A 117 -9.20 -21.09 2.10
C PHE A 117 -9.83 -22.50 1.89
N PRO A 118 -10.75 -23.00 2.76
CA PRO A 118 -11.42 -24.28 2.51
C PRO A 118 -12.19 -24.35 1.19
N ALA A 119 -12.81 -23.24 0.75
CA ALA A 119 -13.55 -23.20 -0.50
C ALA A 119 -12.64 -23.39 -1.74
N LEU A 120 -11.37 -23.05 -1.63
CA LEU A 120 -10.38 -23.19 -2.70
C LEU A 120 -9.65 -24.56 -2.68
N GLN A 121 -9.72 -25.31 -1.58
CA GLN A 121 -9.00 -26.58 -1.45
C GLN A 121 -9.29 -27.61 -2.54
N PRO A 122 -10.54 -27.80 -3.03
CA PRO A 122 -10.80 -28.75 -4.11
C PRO A 122 -10.05 -28.38 -5.40
N ILE A 123 -9.95 -27.07 -5.71
CA ILE A 123 -9.22 -26.58 -6.90
C ILE A 123 -7.73 -26.82 -6.71
N PHE A 124 -7.15 -26.48 -5.55
CA PHE A 124 -5.74 -26.72 -5.26
C PHE A 124 -5.37 -28.23 -5.40
N ARG A 125 -6.23 -29.13 -4.91
CA ARG A 125 -6.02 -30.57 -5.05
C ARG A 125 -6.04 -31.00 -6.52
N SER A 126 -7.05 -30.54 -7.26
CA SER A 126 -7.13 -30.86 -8.69
C SER A 126 -5.92 -30.37 -9.48
N MET A 127 -5.42 -29.18 -9.18
CA MET A 127 -4.21 -28.63 -9.82
C MET A 127 -2.93 -29.37 -9.36
N GLU A 128 -2.85 -29.81 -8.09
CA GLU A 128 -1.77 -30.65 -7.57
C GLU A 128 -1.75 -32.02 -8.24
N ASP A 129 -2.91 -32.70 -8.34
CA ASP A 129 -3.09 -33.98 -8.99
C ASP A 129 -2.75 -33.91 -10.50
N ALA A 130 -3.05 -32.78 -11.14
CA ALA A 130 -2.68 -32.49 -12.52
C ALA A 130 -1.19 -32.09 -12.69
N GLY A 131 -0.42 -31.97 -11.60
CA GLY A 131 0.99 -31.61 -11.63
C GLY A 131 1.27 -30.12 -11.94
N GLN A 132 0.24 -29.27 -11.95
CA GLN A 132 0.37 -27.84 -12.25
C GLN A 132 1.01 -27.06 -11.09
N ILE A 133 0.71 -27.47 -9.87
CA ILE A 133 1.25 -26.84 -8.66
C ILE A 133 1.87 -27.88 -7.73
N LEU A 134 2.66 -27.42 -6.79
CA LEU A 134 3.27 -28.19 -5.74
C LEU A 134 2.67 -27.80 -4.41
N ARG A 135 2.47 -28.78 -3.54
CA ARG A 135 2.14 -28.58 -2.13
C ARG A 135 3.37 -28.82 -1.28
N GLY A 136 3.61 -27.95 -0.29
CA GLY A 136 4.78 -28.08 0.57
C GLY A 136 4.78 -27.14 1.77
N ARG A 137 5.96 -27.01 2.38
CA ARG A 137 6.30 -26.00 3.38
C ARG A 137 7.44 -25.16 2.82
N PHE A 138 7.11 -24.17 2.04
CA PHE A 138 8.08 -23.33 1.35
C PHE A 138 8.55 -22.16 2.21
N VAL A 139 7.67 -21.66 3.08
CA VAL A 139 7.94 -20.54 3.99
C VAL A 139 7.70 -21.01 5.41
N GLU A 140 8.71 -20.83 6.26
CA GLU A 140 8.64 -21.20 7.66
C GLU A 140 7.57 -20.36 8.41
N GLY A 141 6.88 -20.96 9.37
CA GLY A 141 5.88 -20.28 10.19
C GLY A 141 4.51 -20.05 9.55
N LEU A 142 4.32 -20.29 8.24
CA LEU A 142 3.05 -20.02 7.54
C LEU A 142 2.09 -21.23 7.47
N GLY A 143 2.32 -22.26 8.28
CA GLY A 143 1.48 -23.47 8.33
C GLY A 143 1.85 -24.51 7.27
N ALA A 144 1.14 -25.65 7.30
CA ALA A 144 1.52 -26.85 6.56
C ALA A 144 0.98 -26.91 5.12
N SER A 145 -0.07 -26.17 4.79
CA SER A 145 -0.70 -26.20 3.47
C SER A 145 -0.33 -24.94 2.69
N GLN A 146 0.77 -25.03 1.97
CA GLN A 146 1.26 -23.97 1.08
C GLN A 146 1.28 -24.55 -0.33
N PHE A 147 0.81 -23.76 -1.29
CA PHE A 147 0.73 -24.13 -2.70
C PHE A 147 1.48 -23.14 -3.55
N ALA A 148 2.22 -23.63 -4.52
CA ALA A 148 2.99 -22.79 -5.45
C ALA A 148 3.17 -23.50 -6.77
N GLU A 149 3.33 -22.73 -7.84
CA GLU A 149 3.78 -23.26 -9.13
C GLU A 149 5.24 -23.74 -9.03
N ARG A 150 5.60 -24.74 -9.84
CA ARG A 150 6.97 -25.28 -9.88
C ARG A 150 8.01 -24.19 -10.13
N ALA A 151 7.75 -23.31 -11.10
CA ALA A 151 8.66 -22.21 -11.44
C ALA A 151 8.90 -21.27 -10.24
N THR A 152 7.87 -20.99 -9.46
CA THR A 152 7.98 -20.18 -8.25
C THR A 152 8.83 -20.85 -7.18
N VAL A 153 8.68 -22.18 -7.00
CA VAL A 153 9.50 -22.94 -6.04
C VAL A 153 10.97 -22.96 -6.47
N ASP A 154 11.23 -23.13 -7.75
CA ASP A 154 12.61 -23.11 -8.29
C ASP A 154 13.23 -21.71 -8.12
N ARG A 155 12.46 -20.66 -8.38
CA ARG A 155 12.87 -19.27 -8.12
C ARG A 155 13.17 -19.02 -6.65
N LEU A 156 12.34 -19.55 -5.74
CA LEU A 156 12.55 -19.44 -4.29
C LEU A 156 13.87 -20.12 -3.87
N ARG A 157 14.15 -21.32 -4.39
CA ARG A 157 15.41 -22.05 -4.14
C ARG A 157 16.61 -21.27 -4.64
N GLU A 158 16.52 -20.70 -5.84
CA GLU A 158 17.57 -19.85 -6.40
C GLU A 158 17.85 -18.66 -5.50
N LEU A 159 16.80 -17.94 -5.06
CA LEU A 159 16.93 -16.78 -4.18
C LEU A 159 17.48 -17.17 -2.79
N ALA A 160 17.02 -18.29 -2.22
CA ALA A 160 17.52 -18.79 -0.94
C ALA A 160 19.01 -19.20 -1.01
N GLY A 161 19.47 -19.69 -2.17
CA GLY A 161 20.86 -20.03 -2.41
C GLY A 161 21.78 -18.82 -2.63
N ARG A 162 21.22 -17.67 -2.96
CA ARG A 162 22.00 -16.43 -3.14
C ARG A 162 22.34 -15.83 -1.79
N ARG A 163 23.54 -16.04 -1.31
CA ARG A 163 24.06 -15.25 -0.18
C ARG A 163 24.34 -13.83 -0.66
N THR A 164 23.39 -12.92 -0.49
CA THR A 164 23.62 -11.50 -0.72
C THR A 164 24.39 -10.96 0.45
N THR A 165 25.69 -10.74 0.29
CA THR A 165 26.56 -10.21 1.35
C THR A 165 26.23 -8.75 1.72
N ASP A 166 25.59 -8.03 0.78
CA ASP A 166 25.17 -6.64 1.00
C ASP A 166 23.84 -6.39 0.26
N PRO A 167 22.71 -6.74 0.88
CA PRO A 167 21.40 -6.56 0.27
C PRO A 167 21.03 -5.07 0.20
N THR A 168 20.70 -4.59 -1.00
CA THR A 168 20.23 -3.21 -1.20
C THR A 168 18.90 -2.98 -0.47
N PRO A 169 18.82 -2.02 0.47
CA PRO A 169 17.58 -1.70 1.16
C PRO A 169 16.53 -1.06 0.24
N VAL A 170 15.29 -1.48 0.37
CA VAL A 170 14.14 -0.92 -0.36
C VAL A 170 13.16 -0.34 0.64
N ALA A 171 12.87 0.97 0.49
CA ALA A 171 11.85 1.64 1.28
C ALA A 171 10.50 1.68 0.54
N LEU A 172 9.44 1.31 1.24
CA LEU A 172 8.08 1.21 0.74
C LEU A 172 7.10 1.88 1.72
N SER A 173 5.94 2.31 1.23
CA SER A 173 4.80 2.55 2.12
C SER A 173 4.46 1.27 2.88
N ALA A 174 4.14 1.36 4.16
CA ALA A 174 3.73 0.19 4.94
C ALA A 174 2.44 -0.46 4.39
N ALA A 175 1.61 0.32 3.68
CA ALA A 175 0.39 -0.15 3.03
C ALA A 175 0.63 -0.74 1.62
N ASP A 176 1.86 -0.63 1.08
CA ASP A 176 2.20 -1.12 -0.26
C ASP A 176 1.95 -2.63 -0.36
N PRO A 177 1.31 -3.13 -1.43
CA PRO A 177 1.11 -4.57 -1.66
C PRO A 177 2.41 -5.37 -1.67
N ALA A 178 3.53 -4.79 -2.09
CA ALA A 178 4.84 -5.44 -2.08
C ALA A 178 5.42 -5.64 -0.66
N ASN A 179 4.88 -4.96 0.36
CA ASN A 179 5.24 -5.21 1.74
C ASN A 179 4.57 -6.51 2.25
N PRO A 180 5.31 -7.59 2.55
CA PRO A 180 4.72 -8.84 3.02
C PRO A 180 4.32 -8.80 4.49
N PHE A 181 4.90 -7.89 5.29
CA PHE A 181 4.71 -7.83 6.74
C PHE A 181 3.35 -7.25 7.12
N GLY A 182 2.70 -7.87 8.08
CA GLY A 182 1.39 -7.48 8.58
C GLY A 182 0.20 -7.94 7.72
N THR A 183 0.47 -8.79 6.70
CA THR A 183 -0.55 -9.51 5.92
C THR A 183 -0.20 -10.98 5.85
N ILE A 184 0.71 -11.36 4.94
CA ILE A 184 1.17 -12.74 4.74
C ILE A 184 2.13 -13.15 5.85
N LEU A 185 3.14 -12.31 6.11
CA LEU A 185 4.08 -12.51 7.20
C LEU A 185 3.64 -11.69 8.42
N PRO A 186 3.77 -12.24 9.63
CA PRO A 186 3.60 -11.44 10.83
C PRO A 186 4.65 -10.34 10.89
N TRP A 187 4.35 -9.26 11.59
CA TRP A 187 5.39 -8.30 11.95
C TRP A 187 6.43 -8.99 12.82
N PRO A 188 7.74 -8.81 12.55
CA PRO A 188 8.77 -9.33 13.44
C PRO A 188 8.59 -8.80 14.86
N SER A 189 8.98 -9.59 15.86
CA SER A 189 8.97 -9.16 17.25
C SER A 189 9.92 -7.97 17.44
N HIS A 190 9.50 -7.01 18.28
CA HIS A 190 10.30 -5.86 18.63
C HIS A 190 10.22 -5.61 20.14
N PRO A 191 11.33 -5.20 20.81
CA PRO A 191 11.35 -4.94 22.26
C PRO A 191 10.39 -3.84 22.72
N SER A 192 10.13 -2.83 21.86
CA SER A 192 9.22 -1.73 22.19
C SER A 192 7.75 -2.18 22.26
N ALA A 193 6.95 -1.43 23.04
CA ALA A 193 5.51 -1.65 23.13
C ALA A 193 4.77 -1.28 21.82
N MET A 194 5.41 -0.49 20.95
CA MET A 194 4.82 -0.06 19.69
C MET A 194 4.56 -1.25 18.75
N ARG A 195 3.37 -1.27 18.16
CA ARG A 195 2.98 -2.27 17.17
C ARG A 195 2.92 -1.63 15.79
N PRO A 196 3.69 -2.13 14.81
CA PRO A 196 3.59 -1.67 13.43
C PRO A 196 2.20 -1.90 12.84
N THR A 197 1.80 -1.03 11.94
CA THR A 197 0.51 -1.11 11.24
C THR A 197 0.68 -0.84 9.75
N ARG A 198 -0.15 -1.48 8.92
CA ARG A 198 -0.22 -1.21 7.48
C ARG A 198 -1.14 -0.04 7.19
N ARG A 199 -0.65 1.17 7.44
CA ARG A 199 -1.41 2.40 7.18
C ARG A 199 -0.66 3.32 6.22
N GLY A 200 -1.41 4.06 5.40
CA GLY A 200 -0.85 5.12 4.57
C GLY A 200 -0.11 6.15 5.44
N GLY A 201 1.04 6.61 4.97
CA GLY A 201 1.91 7.53 5.72
C GLY A 201 2.82 6.87 6.76
N ALA A 202 2.75 5.54 6.92
CA ALA A 202 3.80 4.75 7.56
C ALA A 202 4.70 4.12 6.49
N PHE A 203 5.98 3.91 6.80
CA PHE A 203 6.97 3.36 5.86
C PHE A 203 7.74 2.20 6.47
N VAL A 204 8.13 1.26 5.61
CA VAL A 204 9.02 0.14 5.94
C VAL A 204 10.28 0.22 5.10
N VAL A 205 11.39 -0.26 5.63
CA VAL A 205 12.59 -0.56 4.85
C VAL A 205 12.93 -2.02 5.01
N ILE A 206 13.06 -2.71 3.88
CA ILE A 206 13.31 -4.14 3.80
C ILE A 206 14.66 -4.35 3.10
N ALA A 207 15.51 -5.20 3.65
CA ALA A 207 16.78 -5.59 3.05
C ALA A 207 17.01 -7.08 3.22
N GLY A 208 17.37 -7.79 2.15
CA GLY A 208 17.60 -9.24 2.18
C GLY A 208 16.41 -10.07 2.69
N GLY A 209 15.18 -9.57 2.52
CA GLY A 209 13.96 -10.22 3.04
C GLY A 209 13.63 -9.89 4.50
N HIS A 210 14.47 -9.13 5.20
CA HIS A 210 14.25 -8.73 6.59
C HIS A 210 13.75 -7.30 6.69
N LEU A 211 12.82 -7.08 7.63
CA LEU A 211 12.43 -5.72 8.01
C LEU A 211 13.57 -5.07 8.79
N VAL A 212 14.06 -3.93 8.31
CA VAL A 212 15.15 -3.19 8.95
C VAL A 212 14.64 -1.97 9.70
N LEU A 213 13.75 -1.19 9.07
CA LEU A 213 13.18 0.01 9.67
C LEU A 213 11.65 0.03 9.50
N TYR A 214 10.98 0.61 10.48
CA TYR A 214 9.58 0.98 10.40
C TYR A 214 9.38 2.41 10.91
N LEU A 215 8.91 3.31 10.04
CA LEU A 215 8.53 4.67 10.40
C LEU A 215 7.01 4.74 10.57
N THR A 216 6.57 5.20 11.74
CA THR A 216 5.13 5.29 12.05
C THR A 216 4.40 6.30 11.17
N GLN A 217 3.09 6.12 11.01
CA GLN A 217 2.23 7.15 10.44
C GLN A 217 2.42 8.48 11.18
N GLY A 218 2.65 9.56 10.41
CA GLY A 218 2.97 10.87 10.97
C GLY A 218 4.42 11.04 11.41
N GLY A 219 5.29 10.04 11.22
CA GLY A 219 6.75 10.15 11.30
C GLY A 219 7.34 10.37 12.71
N ARG A 220 6.55 10.22 13.78
CA ARG A 220 7.01 10.54 15.15
C ARG A 220 7.98 9.53 15.73
N THR A 221 7.85 8.26 15.35
CA THR A 221 8.65 7.16 15.90
C THR A 221 9.24 6.33 14.78
N LEU A 222 10.52 6.01 14.91
CA LEU A 222 11.21 5.04 14.07
C LEU A 222 11.54 3.81 14.92
N LEU A 223 11.26 2.63 14.39
CA LEU A 223 11.73 1.36 14.94
C LEU A 223 12.84 0.79 14.08
N THR A 224 13.88 0.24 14.71
CA THR A 224 14.96 -0.50 14.06
C THR A 224 14.89 -1.96 14.46
N TYR A 225 14.90 -2.86 13.50
CA TYR A 225 14.83 -4.31 13.71
C TYR A 225 16.22 -4.96 13.71
N ILE A 226 17.25 -4.15 13.55
CA ILE A 226 18.65 -4.53 13.76
C ILE A 226 19.23 -3.60 14.84
N ASP A 227 20.24 -4.06 15.55
CA ASP A 227 20.84 -3.29 16.62
C ASP A 227 21.53 -2.03 16.04
N ALA A 228 21.03 -0.86 16.44
CA ALA A 228 21.53 0.43 15.97
C ALA A 228 22.85 0.84 16.63
N ASP A 229 23.20 0.22 17.75
CA ASP A 229 24.41 0.51 18.50
C ASP A 229 25.55 -0.47 18.13
N ASP A 230 25.26 -1.53 17.33
CA ASP A 230 26.28 -2.45 16.81
C ASP A 230 26.98 -1.86 15.57
N PRO A 231 28.31 -1.63 15.61
CA PRO A 231 29.06 -1.14 14.47
C PRO A 231 28.97 -2.00 13.21
N ALA A 232 28.73 -3.31 13.35
CA ALA A 232 28.54 -4.21 12.21
C ALA A 232 27.29 -3.88 11.39
N HIS A 233 26.29 -3.26 12.01
CA HIS A 233 25.05 -2.86 11.35
C HIS A 233 25.07 -1.43 10.79
N ALA A 234 26.13 -0.64 11.07
CA ALA A 234 26.18 0.79 10.70
C ALA A 234 26.03 1.02 9.19
N GLY A 235 26.65 0.19 8.35
CA GLY A 235 26.54 0.28 6.89
C GLY A 235 25.10 0.01 6.41
N MET A 236 24.48 -1.05 6.91
CA MET A 236 23.09 -1.42 6.57
C MET A 236 22.09 -0.34 7.04
N LEU A 237 22.26 0.19 8.24
CA LEU A 237 21.43 1.27 8.77
C LEU A 237 21.57 2.54 7.94
N GLY A 238 22.79 2.93 7.61
CA GLY A 238 23.06 4.10 6.77
C GLY A 238 22.39 3.98 5.40
N ALA A 239 22.56 2.84 4.73
CA ALA A 239 21.93 2.56 3.45
C ALA A 239 20.39 2.52 3.57
N SER A 240 19.84 1.96 4.65
CA SER A 240 18.40 1.91 4.92
C SER A 240 17.82 3.29 5.17
N LEU A 241 18.48 4.14 5.93
CA LEU A 241 18.07 5.53 6.15
C LEU A 241 18.13 6.36 4.86
N ALA A 242 19.16 6.14 4.03
CA ALA A 242 19.26 6.80 2.72
C ALA A 242 18.10 6.38 1.78
N SER A 243 17.76 5.08 1.75
CA SER A 243 16.62 4.55 0.99
C SER A 243 15.30 5.14 1.49
N LEU A 244 15.11 5.21 2.82
CA LEU A 244 13.94 5.85 3.42
C LEU A 244 13.85 7.32 3.01
N ALA A 245 14.92 8.09 3.17
CA ALA A 245 14.98 9.50 2.82
C ALA A 245 14.70 9.72 1.31
N ALA A 246 15.22 8.88 0.43
CA ALA A 246 14.94 8.94 -1.00
C ALA A 246 13.44 8.72 -1.31
N THR A 247 12.78 7.82 -0.56
CA THR A 247 11.34 7.58 -0.70
C THR A 247 10.54 8.74 -0.13
N LEU A 248 10.89 9.25 1.04
CA LEU A 248 10.23 10.42 1.64
C LEU A 248 10.31 11.67 0.75
N ARG A 249 11.42 11.86 -0.02
CA ARG A 249 11.56 12.95 -0.98
C ARG A 249 10.59 12.86 -2.17
N ARG A 250 9.98 11.72 -2.43
CA ARG A 250 8.97 11.56 -3.50
C ARG A 250 7.56 11.92 -3.04
N GLU A 251 7.34 11.94 -1.72
CA GLU A 251 6.07 12.29 -1.11
C GLU A 251 5.93 13.81 -0.99
N LYS A 252 5.12 14.40 -1.87
CA LYS A 252 4.90 15.86 -1.87
C LYS A 252 4.26 16.35 -0.59
N HIS A 253 4.77 17.43 -0.03
CA HIS A 253 4.24 18.10 1.17
C HIS A 253 4.29 17.26 2.45
N LEU A 254 5.21 16.30 2.53
CA LEU A 254 5.39 15.52 3.75
C LEU A 254 6.23 16.32 4.76
N MET A 255 5.59 16.64 5.89
CA MET A 255 6.23 17.35 7.00
C MET A 255 5.94 16.62 8.30
N PHE A 256 6.98 16.30 9.08
CA PHE A 256 6.83 15.68 10.39
C PHE A 256 8.07 15.91 11.26
N THR A 257 7.94 15.62 12.54
CA THR A 257 9.07 15.58 13.48
C THR A 257 9.24 14.18 14.02
N LEU A 258 10.41 13.59 13.80
CA LEU A 258 10.84 12.34 14.41
C LEU A 258 11.30 12.62 15.85
N GLU A 259 10.56 12.11 16.82
CA GLU A 259 10.80 12.35 18.23
C GLU A 259 11.61 11.22 18.86
N THR A 260 11.30 9.97 18.49
CA THR A 260 11.90 8.79 19.13
C THR A 260 12.39 7.73 18.13
N VAL A 261 13.43 7.01 18.53
CA VAL A 261 13.89 5.76 17.92
C VAL A 261 13.85 4.69 18.99
N ASN A 262 13.10 3.60 18.76
CA ASN A 262 12.94 2.52 19.74
C ASN A 262 12.57 3.04 21.13
N GLU A 263 11.59 3.98 21.19
CA GLU A 263 11.11 4.66 22.41
C GLU A 263 12.16 5.57 23.12
N ARG A 264 13.39 5.63 22.64
CA ARG A 264 14.42 6.56 23.15
C ARG A 264 14.35 7.88 22.38
N PRO A 265 14.58 9.05 23.00
CA PRO A 265 14.66 10.32 22.29
C PRO A 265 15.68 10.24 21.14
N VAL A 266 15.30 10.61 19.91
CA VAL A 266 16.13 10.43 18.71
C VAL A 266 17.54 11.07 18.86
N ARG A 267 17.61 12.21 19.53
CA ARG A 267 18.87 12.95 19.76
C ARG A 267 19.86 12.24 20.69
N THR A 268 19.41 11.24 21.44
CA THR A 268 20.26 10.45 22.34
C THR A 268 20.67 9.10 21.74
N THR A 269 20.28 8.85 20.49
CA THR A 269 20.59 7.60 19.80
C THR A 269 21.77 7.75 18.85
N SER A 270 22.42 6.64 18.53
CA SER A 270 23.50 6.56 17.52
C SER A 270 23.05 6.99 16.13
N LEU A 271 21.74 7.02 15.86
CA LEU A 271 21.16 7.36 14.55
C LEU A 271 21.01 8.88 14.31
N ASP A 272 21.18 9.75 15.32
CA ASP A 272 21.02 11.21 15.16
C ASP A 272 21.86 11.75 13.99
N THR A 273 23.15 11.44 13.99
CA THR A 273 24.08 11.91 12.95
C THR A 273 23.71 11.37 11.57
N ALA A 274 23.38 10.08 11.46
CA ALA A 274 23.03 9.45 10.20
C ALA A 274 21.71 10.00 9.63
N LEU A 275 20.70 10.23 10.46
CA LEU A 275 19.43 10.86 10.07
C LEU A 275 19.65 12.29 9.56
N ARG A 276 20.48 13.07 10.23
CA ARG A 276 20.83 14.43 9.79
C ARG A 276 21.57 14.43 8.46
N ALA A 277 22.48 13.49 8.26
CA ALA A 277 23.16 13.32 6.97
C ALA A 277 22.18 12.94 5.83
N CYS A 278 21.05 12.30 6.16
CA CYS A 278 19.99 11.97 5.21
C CYS A 278 19.03 13.14 4.90
N GLY A 279 19.18 14.30 5.59
CA GLY A 279 18.37 15.49 5.31
C GLY A 279 17.38 15.88 6.41
N PHE A 280 17.41 15.23 7.57
CA PHE A 280 16.64 15.68 8.74
C PHE A 280 17.31 16.90 9.38
N SER A 281 16.50 17.85 9.83
CA SER A 281 16.97 19.08 10.47
C SER A 281 16.69 19.06 11.99
N LEU A 282 17.62 19.58 12.77
CA LEU A 282 17.49 19.62 14.23
C LEU A 282 16.39 20.59 14.66
N VAL A 283 15.50 20.14 15.55
CA VAL A 283 14.45 20.95 16.18
C VAL A 283 14.36 20.63 17.69
N PRO A 284 13.75 21.47 18.53
CA PRO A 284 13.71 21.23 19.98
C PRO A 284 13.15 19.87 20.40
N LYS A 285 12.17 19.35 19.68
CA LYS A 285 11.49 18.08 20.00
C LYS A 285 12.14 16.84 19.35
N GLY A 286 13.15 17.01 18.49
CA GLY A 286 13.77 15.89 17.78
C GLY A 286 14.38 16.28 16.46
N LEU A 287 14.07 15.55 15.40
CA LEU A 287 14.54 15.79 14.04
C LEU A 287 13.36 16.02 13.10
N SER A 288 13.36 17.14 12.39
CA SER A 288 12.29 17.52 11.48
C SER A 288 12.62 17.12 10.04
N TRP A 289 11.63 16.57 9.35
CA TRP A 289 11.63 16.37 7.91
C TRP A 289 10.73 17.41 7.24
N HIS A 290 11.26 18.13 6.27
CA HIS A 290 10.54 19.13 5.48
C HIS A 290 10.86 18.91 3.99
N GLN A 291 9.80 18.89 3.18
CA GLN A 291 9.93 18.93 1.73
C GLN A 291 8.78 19.71 1.11
#